data_cd3ca605200ff026fcf90e32daba8fc3
#
_entry.id   cd3ca605200ff026fcf90e32daba8fc3
#
_cell.length_a   1.000
_cell.length_b   1.000
_cell.length_c   1.000
_cell.angle_alpha   90.00
_cell.angle_beta   90.00
_cell.angle_gamma   90.00
#
_symmetry.space_group_name_H-M   'P 1'
#
loop_
_entity.id
_entity.type
_entity.pdbx_description
1 polymer ?
#
loop_
_entity_poly.entity_id
_entity_poly.type
_entity_poly.pdbx_seq_one_letter_code
_entity_poly.pdbx_strand_id
1 'polypeptide(L)'
;EGYAFAFAFFGKGESPMQYMYIATVLTAGTSLLMWLGDQITQKGLGNGMSLIIMAGIIASLPQMFITAFSNLVTFDGTAQIITLGIVKFALFVIVYFAIVIGMIFVQESERRIPIQYANKSTSAYGNAQSFMPIKLNSAGVIPVIFASSLMSIPSIIATVIKNDNFTVIVQKYLTYTTPVGFILYVIFIFFFAYFYTFIQLKPDEFAKNLQDNGGYIPGIRPGDETKNYVNRILSRLTILGATFLTVIAGLPIIFSKITSLPTSVTIGGTGLLIVVGVALETYKQLEGSILTRSYKRGYSRR
;
A
#
# COMPACT_ATOMS: atom_id res chain seq x y z
N GLU A 1 12.38 -15.20 -14.51
CA GLU A 1 13.53 -16.17 -14.55
C GLU A 1 13.13 -17.55 -14.01
N GLY A 2 12.33 -17.69 -12.96
CA GLY A 2 11.88 -18.99 -12.43
C GLY A 2 11.07 -19.84 -13.43
N TYR A 3 10.30 -19.20 -14.30
CA TYR A 3 9.56 -19.91 -15.35
C TYR A 3 10.48 -20.47 -16.44
N ALA A 4 11.53 -19.73 -16.81
CA ALA A 4 12.51 -20.19 -17.82
C ALA A 4 13.26 -21.44 -17.34
N PHE A 5 13.55 -21.54 -16.05
CA PHE A 5 14.21 -22.71 -15.45
C PHE A 5 13.30 -23.94 -15.46
N ALA A 6 12.01 -23.79 -15.14
CA ALA A 6 11.05 -24.90 -15.21
C ALA A 6 10.80 -25.38 -16.62
N PHE A 7 10.75 -24.47 -17.63
CA PHE A 7 10.62 -24.83 -19.05
C PHE A 7 11.89 -25.49 -19.62
N ALA A 8 13.07 -25.12 -19.13
CA ALA A 8 14.33 -25.77 -19.57
C ALA A 8 14.43 -27.24 -19.15
N PHE A 9 13.81 -27.61 -18.01
CA PHE A 9 13.84 -28.98 -17.50
C PHE A 9 12.83 -29.92 -18.20
N PHE A 10 11.67 -29.42 -18.65
CA PHE A 10 10.55 -30.25 -19.11
C PHE A 10 10.25 -30.19 -20.61
N GLY A 11 11.00 -29.39 -21.37
CA GLY A 11 10.77 -29.24 -22.82
C GLY A 11 9.47 -28.52 -23.18
N LYS A 12 9.30 -28.15 -24.44
CA LYS A 12 8.15 -27.40 -24.98
C LYS A 12 6.89 -28.24 -25.18
N GLY A 13 6.52 -29.12 -24.25
CA GLY A 13 5.31 -29.93 -24.36
C GLY A 13 4.19 -29.39 -23.44
N GLU A 14 3.04 -29.05 -23.98
CA GLU A 14 1.85 -28.61 -23.26
C GLU A 14 1.14 -29.77 -22.55
N SER A 15 1.81 -30.50 -21.66
CA SER A 15 1.15 -31.58 -20.93
C SER A 15 0.51 -31.05 -19.63
N PRO A 16 -0.71 -31.50 -19.26
CA PRO A 16 -1.36 -31.11 -17.99
C PRO A 16 -0.48 -31.35 -16.77
N MET A 17 0.41 -32.34 -16.84
CA MET A 17 1.33 -32.71 -15.76
C MET A 17 2.38 -31.63 -15.48
N GLN A 18 2.80 -30.88 -16.50
CA GLN A 18 3.73 -29.75 -16.33
C GLN A 18 3.07 -28.58 -15.61
N TYR A 19 1.81 -28.29 -15.91
CA TYR A 19 1.06 -27.24 -15.19
C TYR A 19 0.85 -27.62 -13.72
N MET A 20 0.56 -28.87 -13.42
CA MET A 20 0.45 -29.36 -12.03
C MET A 20 1.78 -29.26 -11.29
N TYR A 21 2.88 -29.62 -11.93
CA TYR A 21 4.22 -29.49 -11.34
C TYR A 21 4.55 -28.01 -11.02
N ILE A 22 4.36 -27.10 -11.98
CA ILE A 22 4.60 -25.67 -11.80
C ILE A 22 3.72 -25.13 -10.66
N ALA A 23 2.44 -25.48 -10.65
CA ALA A 23 1.52 -25.06 -9.59
C ALA A 23 1.98 -25.56 -8.20
N THR A 24 2.42 -26.81 -8.11
CA THR A 24 2.92 -27.39 -6.85
C THR A 24 4.19 -26.68 -6.36
N VAL A 25 5.15 -26.44 -7.26
CA VAL A 25 6.39 -25.72 -6.90
C VAL A 25 6.11 -24.29 -6.45
N LEU A 26 5.22 -23.58 -7.15
CA LEU A 26 4.82 -22.22 -6.76
C LEU A 26 4.10 -22.21 -5.42
N THR A 27 3.20 -23.17 -5.19
CA THR A 27 2.49 -23.29 -3.91
C THR A 27 3.45 -23.62 -2.75
N ALA A 28 4.42 -24.51 -2.98
CA ALA A 28 5.46 -24.81 -1.99
C ALA A 28 6.31 -23.57 -1.68
N GLY A 29 6.69 -22.80 -2.70
CA GLY A 29 7.44 -21.55 -2.52
C GLY A 29 6.67 -20.49 -1.74
N THR A 30 5.38 -20.30 -2.06
CA THR A 30 4.53 -19.35 -1.31
C THR A 30 4.29 -19.80 0.13
N SER A 31 4.11 -21.11 0.39
CA SER A 31 3.97 -21.65 1.73
C SER A 31 5.22 -21.44 2.59
N LEU A 32 6.40 -21.59 2.00
CA LEU A 32 7.67 -21.29 2.66
C LEU A 32 7.81 -19.81 2.99
N LEU A 33 7.43 -18.92 2.07
CA LEU A 33 7.43 -17.46 2.32
C LEU A 33 6.44 -17.08 3.43
N MET A 34 5.25 -17.70 3.47
CA MET A 34 4.29 -17.49 4.56
C MET A 34 4.87 -17.93 5.91
N TRP A 35 5.48 -19.10 5.96
CA TRP A 35 6.12 -19.59 7.19
C TRP A 35 7.25 -18.66 7.67
N LEU A 36 8.10 -18.18 6.75
CA LEU A 36 9.12 -17.16 7.07
C LEU A 36 8.50 -15.87 7.58
N GLY A 37 7.43 -15.40 6.95
CA GLY A 37 6.69 -14.22 7.38
C GLY A 37 6.13 -14.36 8.80
N ASP A 38 5.57 -15.52 9.11
CA ASP A 38 5.08 -15.83 10.46
C ASP A 38 6.21 -15.86 11.49
N GLN A 39 7.37 -16.45 11.16
CA GLN A 39 8.54 -16.44 12.04
C GLN A 39 9.05 -15.02 12.31
N ILE A 40 9.08 -14.16 11.28
CA ILE A 40 9.47 -12.75 11.44
C ILE A 40 8.46 -12.02 12.32
N THR A 41 7.17 -12.25 12.15
CA THR A 41 6.11 -11.62 12.97
C THR A 41 6.19 -12.05 14.43
N GLN A 42 6.42 -13.34 14.70
CA GLN A 42 6.46 -13.88 16.06
C GLN A 42 7.74 -13.55 16.84
N LYS A 43 8.88 -13.54 16.17
CA LYS A 43 10.21 -13.38 16.80
C LYS A 43 10.87 -12.04 16.51
N GLY A 44 10.38 -11.31 15.53
CA GLY A 44 10.95 -10.05 15.06
C GLY A 44 10.11 -8.82 15.44
N LEU A 45 10.15 -7.84 14.60
CA LEU A 45 9.40 -6.59 14.69
C LEU A 45 8.56 -6.42 13.43
N GLY A 46 7.33 -5.97 13.58
CA GLY A 46 6.46 -5.67 12.44
C GLY A 46 5.67 -6.88 11.92
N ASN A 47 4.95 -6.65 10.84
CA ASN A 47 4.28 -7.70 10.09
C ASN A 47 5.25 -8.34 9.10
N GLY A 48 5.66 -9.59 9.34
CA GLY A 48 6.66 -10.28 8.52
C GLY A 48 6.28 -10.43 7.05
N MET A 49 4.99 -10.65 6.74
CA MET A 49 4.52 -10.72 5.35
C MET A 49 4.72 -9.37 4.64
N SER A 50 4.35 -8.27 5.30
CA SER A 50 4.56 -6.92 4.75
C SER A 50 6.03 -6.62 4.53
N LEU A 51 6.91 -7.06 5.45
CA LEU A 51 8.37 -6.90 5.32
C LEU A 51 8.94 -7.69 4.13
N ILE A 52 8.47 -8.91 3.89
CA ILE A 52 8.89 -9.71 2.74
C ILE A 52 8.47 -9.04 1.42
N ILE A 53 7.23 -8.54 1.34
CA ILE A 53 6.75 -7.82 0.16
C ILE A 53 7.59 -6.55 -0.06
N MET A 54 7.83 -5.79 1.00
CA MET A 54 8.67 -4.59 0.97
C MET A 54 10.08 -4.90 0.47
N ALA A 55 10.71 -5.97 0.97
CA ALA A 55 12.05 -6.38 0.56
C ALA A 55 12.10 -6.73 -0.94
N GLY A 56 11.08 -7.43 -1.46
CA GLY A 56 10.96 -7.74 -2.89
C GLY A 56 10.85 -6.47 -3.75
N ILE A 57 10.09 -5.48 -3.29
CA ILE A 57 9.96 -4.20 -4.00
C ILE A 57 11.27 -3.41 -3.96
N ILE A 58 11.91 -3.31 -2.79
CA ILE A 58 13.21 -2.62 -2.65
C ILE A 58 14.28 -3.26 -3.54
N ALA A 59 14.30 -4.60 -3.64
CA ALA A 59 15.25 -5.31 -4.51
C ALA A 59 15.08 -4.95 -6.00
N SER A 60 13.90 -4.54 -6.43
CA SER A 60 13.63 -4.12 -7.82
C SER A 60 13.97 -2.65 -8.10
N LEU A 61 14.11 -1.80 -7.07
CA LEU A 61 14.37 -0.36 -7.24
C LEU A 61 15.68 -0.05 -7.98
N PRO A 62 16.83 -0.68 -7.70
CA PRO A 62 18.06 -0.41 -8.44
C PRO A 62 17.91 -0.62 -9.94
N GLN A 63 17.27 -1.72 -10.34
CA GLN A 63 17.02 -2.03 -11.75
C GLN A 63 16.09 -1.00 -12.40
N MET A 64 15.10 -0.50 -11.67
CA MET A 64 14.22 0.57 -12.14
C MET A 64 15.00 1.86 -12.44
N PHE A 65 15.91 2.27 -11.54
CA PHE A 65 16.74 3.47 -11.76
C PHE A 65 17.72 3.29 -12.92
N ILE A 66 18.35 2.11 -13.05
CA ILE A 66 19.23 1.79 -14.19
C ILE A 66 18.45 1.87 -15.51
N THR A 67 17.26 1.29 -15.55
CA THR A 67 16.40 1.32 -16.75
C THR A 67 15.93 2.75 -17.05
N ALA A 68 15.59 3.55 -16.04
CA ALA A 68 15.25 4.96 -16.22
C ALA A 68 16.43 5.75 -16.80
N PHE A 69 17.62 5.54 -16.26
CA PHE A 69 18.83 6.20 -16.73
C PHE A 69 19.14 5.84 -18.18
N SER A 70 19.15 4.55 -18.52
CA SER A 70 19.47 4.08 -19.88
C SER A 70 18.45 4.54 -20.93
N ASN A 71 17.20 4.75 -20.56
CA ASN A 71 16.17 5.26 -21.48
C ASN A 71 16.16 6.79 -21.63
N LEU A 72 16.57 7.52 -20.59
CA LEU A 72 16.57 8.99 -20.62
C LEU A 72 17.90 9.57 -21.11
N VAL A 73 19.01 8.88 -20.85
CA VAL A 73 20.35 9.32 -21.22
C VAL A 73 20.89 8.43 -22.35
N THR A 74 20.86 8.94 -23.59
CA THR A 74 21.47 8.30 -24.74
C THR A 74 22.85 8.91 -24.98
N PHE A 75 23.91 8.09 -24.93
CA PHE A 75 25.29 8.54 -25.09
C PHE A 75 25.71 8.74 -26.56
N ASP A 76 24.89 8.29 -27.52
CA ASP A 76 25.19 8.32 -28.97
C ASP A 76 24.82 9.66 -29.66
N GLY A 77 24.53 10.72 -28.88
CA GLY A 77 24.08 12.00 -29.39
C GLY A 77 25.08 13.16 -29.24
N THR A 78 24.72 14.31 -29.79
CA THR A 78 25.43 15.58 -29.53
C THR A 78 25.43 15.92 -28.03
N ALA A 79 26.45 16.69 -27.58
CA ALA A 79 26.58 17.09 -26.16
C ALA A 79 25.28 17.70 -25.57
N GLN A 80 24.49 18.38 -26.39
CA GLN A 80 23.18 18.95 -26.00
C GLN A 80 22.15 17.87 -25.69
N ILE A 81 22.11 16.75 -26.43
CA ILE A 81 21.16 15.65 -26.21
C ILE A 81 21.53 14.92 -24.91
N ILE A 82 22.82 14.70 -24.66
CA ILE A 82 23.30 14.08 -23.43
C ILE A 82 22.96 14.94 -22.22
N THR A 83 23.21 16.25 -22.31
CA THR A 83 22.91 17.19 -21.22
C THR A 83 21.40 17.23 -20.93
N LEU A 84 20.55 17.25 -21.98
CA LEU A 84 19.09 17.21 -21.81
C LEU A 84 18.63 15.88 -21.18
N GLY A 85 19.25 14.74 -21.53
CA GLY A 85 18.99 13.45 -20.92
C GLY A 85 19.30 13.44 -19.42
N ILE A 86 20.47 13.98 -19.03
CA ILE A 86 20.87 14.08 -17.63
C ILE A 86 19.89 14.97 -16.84
N VAL A 87 19.47 16.11 -17.41
CA VAL A 87 18.49 16.99 -16.76
C VAL A 87 17.14 16.30 -16.58
N LYS A 88 16.66 15.54 -17.59
CA LYS A 88 15.43 14.75 -17.48
C LYS A 88 15.54 13.68 -16.39
N PHE A 89 16.68 12.99 -16.30
CA PHE A 89 16.91 11.99 -15.25
C PHE A 89 16.97 12.63 -13.86
N ALA A 90 17.66 13.76 -13.69
CA ALA A 90 17.68 14.50 -12.44
C ALA A 90 16.27 14.95 -12.01
N LEU A 91 15.48 15.46 -12.97
CA LEU A 91 14.07 15.80 -12.71
C LEU A 91 13.24 14.59 -12.29
N PHE A 92 13.44 13.43 -12.95
CA PHE A 92 12.78 12.17 -12.56
C PHE A 92 13.10 11.80 -11.11
N VAL A 93 14.37 11.87 -10.70
CA VAL A 93 14.80 11.56 -9.32
C VAL A 93 14.17 12.54 -8.32
N ILE A 94 14.17 13.84 -8.62
CA ILE A 94 13.56 14.87 -7.75
C ILE A 94 12.05 14.60 -7.58
N VAL A 95 11.33 14.33 -8.66
CA VAL A 95 9.89 14.02 -8.62
C VAL A 95 9.65 12.74 -7.82
N TYR A 96 10.48 11.72 -8.01
CA TYR A 96 10.38 10.47 -7.25
C TYR A 96 10.48 10.69 -5.74
N PHE A 97 11.49 11.44 -5.28
CA PHE A 97 11.63 11.79 -3.86
C PHE A 97 10.51 12.70 -3.35
N ALA A 98 10.04 13.64 -4.16
CA ALA A 98 8.89 14.47 -3.80
C ALA A 98 7.62 13.65 -3.56
N ILE A 99 7.38 12.62 -4.39
CA ILE A 99 6.27 11.68 -4.21
C ILE A 99 6.44 10.90 -2.89
N VAL A 100 7.64 10.38 -2.59
CA VAL A 100 7.92 9.65 -1.34
C VAL A 100 7.65 10.54 -0.12
N ILE A 101 8.13 11.77 -0.12
CA ILE A 101 7.89 12.73 0.98
C ILE A 101 6.40 13.03 1.14
N GLY A 102 5.69 13.24 0.03
CA GLY A 102 4.24 13.44 0.06
C GLY A 102 3.49 12.23 0.62
N MET A 103 3.91 11.01 0.28
CA MET A 103 3.34 9.78 0.83
C MET A 103 3.56 9.69 2.35
N ILE A 104 4.77 9.96 2.83
CA ILE A 104 5.10 9.94 4.27
C ILE A 104 4.19 10.92 5.01
N PHE A 105 4.08 12.15 4.51
CA PHE A 105 3.27 13.19 5.13
C PHE A 105 1.79 12.78 5.27
N VAL A 106 1.20 12.19 4.22
CA VAL A 106 -0.21 11.77 4.27
C VAL A 106 -0.41 10.52 5.12
N GLN A 107 0.53 9.56 5.08
CA GLN A 107 0.42 8.34 5.89
C GLN A 107 0.65 8.58 7.39
N GLU A 108 1.40 9.62 7.75
CA GLU A 108 1.54 10.05 9.14
C GLU A 108 0.37 10.92 9.62
N SER A 109 -0.41 11.46 8.70
CA SER A 109 -1.55 12.31 9.03
C SER A 109 -2.62 11.52 9.77
N GLU A 110 -2.96 11.97 10.98
CA GLU A 110 -3.98 11.35 11.83
C GLU A 110 -4.94 12.40 12.36
N ARG A 111 -6.22 12.04 12.50
CA ARG A 111 -7.21 12.84 13.20
C ARG A 111 -7.33 12.35 14.63
N ARG A 112 -6.99 13.21 15.59
CA ARG A 112 -7.11 12.92 17.01
C ARG A 112 -8.50 13.28 17.51
N ILE A 113 -9.24 12.26 17.99
CA ILE A 113 -10.55 12.45 18.64
C ILE A 113 -10.32 12.50 20.13
N PRO A 114 -10.75 13.59 20.84
CA PRO A 114 -10.63 13.65 22.29
C PRO A 114 -11.59 12.65 22.94
N ILE A 115 -11.10 11.88 23.89
CA ILE A 115 -11.88 10.92 24.69
C ILE A 115 -11.68 11.25 26.17
N GLN A 116 -12.75 11.23 26.95
CA GLN A 116 -12.71 11.35 28.40
C GLN A 116 -13.24 10.07 29.03
N TYR A 117 -12.59 9.64 30.12
CA TYR A 117 -13.00 8.48 30.91
C TYR A 117 -13.51 8.95 32.26
N ALA A 118 -14.70 8.48 32.66
CA ALA A 118 -15.34 8.85 33.92
C ALA A 118 -14.49 8.42 35.14
N ASN A 119 -13.71 7.33 35.04
CA ASN A 119 -12.94 6.77 36.14
C ASN A 119 -11.51 7.33 36.30
N LYS A 120 -11.07 8.26 35.47
CA LYS A 120 -9.79 8.96 35.71
C LYS A 120 -10.03 10.04 36.75
N SER A 121 -9.74 9.70 38.03
CA SER A 121 -9.65 10.70 39.08
C SER A 121 -8.72 11.84 38.64
N THR A 122 -9.15 13.05 38.85
CA THR A 122 -8.37 14.27 38.66
C THR A 122 -7.07 14.17 39.45
N SER A 123 -6.02 13.65 38.85
CA SER A 123 -4.67 13.79 39.38
C SER A 123 -4.36 15.27 39.39
N ALA A 124 -3.85 15.78 40.51
CA ALA A 124 -3.51 17.19 40.73
C ALA A 124 -2.49 17.77 39.73
N TYR A 125 -1.98 16.97 38.82
CA TYR A 125 -1.07 17.33 37.74
C TYR A 125 -1.74 17.19 36.37
N GLY A 126 -2.67 18.08 36.05
CA GLY A 126 -3.14 18.30 34.67
C GLY A 126 -4.10 17.23 34.12
N ASN A 127 -5.18 17.69 33.49
CA ASN A 127 -6.09 16.88 32.68
C ASN A 127 -5.30 16.24 31.52
N ALA A 128 -4.80 15.02 31.68
CA ALA A 128 -4.29 14.24 30.57
C ALA A 128 -5.48 13.84 29.67
N GLN A 129 -5.82 14.70 28.72
CA GLN A 129 -6.82 14.39 27.71
C GLN A 129 -6.33 13.18 26.92
N SER A 130 -7.09 12.10 26.93
CA SER A 130 -6.86 10.94 26.10
C SER A 130 -7.36 11.24 24.69
N PHE A 131 -6.53 10.97 23.70
CA PHE A 131 -6.91 11.14 22.30
C PHE A 131 -6.88 9.77 21.60
N MET A 132 -7.85 9.55 20.73
CA MET A 132 -7.81 8.42 19.81
C MET A 132 -7.34 8.90 18.44
N PRO A 133 -6.18 8.44 17.97
CA PRO A 133 -5.71 8.74 16.63
C PRO A 133 -6.41 7.86 15.60
N ILE A 134 -7.06 8.46 14.61
CA ILE A 134 -7.57 7.77 13.40
C ILE A 134 -6.71 8.23 12.23
N LYS A 135 -6.02 7.31 11.58
CA LYS A 135 -5.20 7.58 10.40
C LYS A 135 -6.05 8.09 9.24
N LEU A 136 -5.54 9.05 8.48
CA LEU A 136 -6.21 9.55 7.27
C LEU A 136 -6.42 8.42 6.23
N ASN A 137 -5.41 7.58 6.06
CA ASN A 137 -5.47 6.37 5.24
C ASN A 137 -5.54 5.13 6.14
N SER A 138 -6.70 4.89 6.76
CA SER A 138 -6.90 3.73 7.64
C SER A 138 -6.93 2.41 6.87
N ALA A 139 -7.39 2.42 5.62
CA ALA A 139 -7.42 1.23 4.76
C ALA A 139 -6.01 0.80 4.26
N GLY A 140 -4.99 1.66 4.42
CA GLY A 140 -3.63 1.36 3.97
C GLY A 140 -3.51 1.27 2.45
N VAL A 141 -2.75 0.31 1.99
CA VAL A 141 -2.44 0.07 0.57
C VAL A 141 -3.37 -0.97 -0.06
N ILE A 142 -4.07 -1.73 0.77
CA ILE A 142 -4.90 -2.88 0.38
C ILE A 142 -5.92 -2.54 -0.72
N PRO A 143 -6.66 -1.41 -0.66
CA PRO A 143 -7.61 -1.04 -1.70
C PRO A 143 -7.01 -0.97 -3.10
N VAL A 144 -5.80 -0.46 -3.21
CA VAL A 144 -5.10 -0.31 -4.50
C VAL A 144 -4.67 -1.67 -5.05
N ILE A 145 -4.21 -2.57 -4.16
CA ILE A 145 -3.83 -3.95 -4.55
C ILE A 145 -5.06 -4.71 -5.07
N PHE A 146 -6.21 -4.63 -4.39
CA PHE A 146 -7.43 -5.28 -4.85
C PHE A 146 -7.96 -4.67 -6.15
N ALA A 147 -7.95 -3.34 -6.29
CA ALA A 147 -8.36 -2.67 -7.50
C ALA A 147 -7.48 -3.09 -8.70
N SER A 148 -6.16 -3.14 -8.53
CA SER A 148 -5.24 -3.56 -9.59
C SER A 148 -5.39 -5.04 -9.94
N SER A 149 -5.60 -5.90 -8.94
CA SER A 149 -5.84 -7.33 -9.15
C SER A 149 -7.14 -7.57 -9.93
N LEU A 150 -8.22 -6.87 -9.57
CA LEU A 150 -9.50 -6.97 -10.26
C LEU A 150 -9.42 -6.48 -11.71
N MET A 151 -8.68 -5.40 -11.95
CA MET A 151 -8.42 -4.89 -13.30
C MET A 151 -7.55 -5.83 -14.15
N SER A 152 -6.78 -6.72 -13.54
CA SER A 152 -5.97 -7.71 -14.26
C SER A 152 -6.79 -8.91 -14.74
N ILE A 153 -7.93 -9.22 -14.10
CA ILE A 153 -8.76 -10.40 -14.44
C ILE A 153 -9.20 -10.42 -15.91
N PRO A 154 -9.76 -9.33 -16.49
CA PRO A 154 -10.16 -9.34 -17.90
C PRO A 154 -9.00 -9.63 -18.85
N SER A 155 -7.80 -9.12 -18.54
CA SER A 155 -6.59 -9.39 -19.35
C SER A 155 -6.15 -10.84 -19.28
N ILE A 156 -6.24 -11.47 -18.11
CA ILE A 156 -5.98 -12.90 -17.93
C ILE A 156 -6.98 -13.74 -18.71
N ILE A 157 -8.29 -13.41 -18.62
CA ILE A 157 -9.35 -14.09 -19.35
C ILE A 157 -9.13 -13.97 -20.88
N ALA A 158 -8.72 -12.79 -21.36
CA ALA A 158 -8.43 -12.56 -22.77
C ALA A 158 -7.31 -13.48 -23.29
N THR A 159 -6.26 -13.69 -22.49
CA THR A 159 -5.16 -14.61 -22.88
C THR A 159 -5.60 -16.07 -22.92
N VAL A 160 -6.57 -16.49 -22.11
CA VAL A 160 -7.09 -17.87 -22.07
C VAL A 160 -8.06 -18.13 -23.22
N ILE A 161 -8.97 -17.20 -23.52
CA ILE A 161 -10.00 -17.37 -24.55
C ILE A 161 -9.39 -17.30 -25.98
N LYS A 162 -8.26 -16.61 -26.15
CA LYS A 162 -7.57 -16.41 -27.45
C LYS A 162 -8.50 -15.89 -28.57
N ASN A 163 -9.47 -15.06 -28.19
CA ASN A 163 -10.40 -14.42 -29.15
C ASN A 163 -9.90 -13.00 -29.43
N ASP A 164 -9.50 -12.73 -30.66
CA ASP A 164 -8.90 -11.46 -31.07
C ASP A 164 -9.83 -10.27 -30.79
N ASN A 165 -11.12 -10.40 -31.07
CA ASN A 165 -12.10 -9.35 -30.82
C ASN A 165 -12.25 -9.01 -29.33
N PHE A 166 -12.26 -10.02 -28.46
CA PHE A 166 -12.32 -9.82 -27.02
C PHE A 166 -11.04 -9.21 -26.49
N THR A 167 -9.89 -9.66 -26.97
CA THR A 167 -8.58 -9.12 -26.59
C THR A 167 -8.46 -7.65 -26.96
N VAL A 168 -8.91 -7.25 -28.15
CA VAL A 168 -8.93 -5.84 -28.59
C VAL A 168 -9.84 -4.98 -27.70
N ILE A 169 -11.03 -5.48 -27.34
CA ILE A 169 -11.95 -4.76 -26.45
C ILE A 169 -11.33 -4.56 -25.06
N VAL A 170 -10.74 -5.61 -24.48
CA VAL A 170 -10.10 -5.55 -23.16
C VAL A 170 -8.94 -4.56 -23.17
N GLN A 171 -8.06 -4.63 -24.17
CA GLN A 171 -6.91 -3.73 -24.30
C GLN A 171 -7.34 -2.27 -24.53
N LYS A 172 -8.42 -2.03 -25.27
CA LYS A 172 -8.90 -0.70 -25.61
C LYS A 172 -9.68 -0.02 -24.49
N TYR A 173 -10.42 -0.78 -23.66
CA TYR A 173 -11.35 -0.21 -22.67
C TYR A 173 -11.05 -0.58 -21.22
N LEU A 174 -10.49 -1.76 -20.94
CA LEU A 174 -10.35 -2.29 -19.59
C LEU A 174 -8.92 -2.21 -19.04
N THR A 175 -7.96 -1.72 -19.83
CA THR A 175 -6.59 -1.51 -19.34
C THR A 175 -6.50 -0.18 -18.58
N TYR A 176 -5.86 -0.15 -17.43
CA TYR A 176 -5.71 1.06 -16.60
C TYR A 176 -4.93 2.21 -17.27
N THR A 177 -4.27 1.95 -18.40
CA THR A 177 -3.61 2.98 -19.22
C THR A 177 -4.57 3.74 -20.15
N THR A 178 -5.79 3.22 -20.35
CA THR A 178 -6.84 3.88 -21.15
C THR A 178 -7.69 4.80 -20.28
N PRO A 179 -8.31 5.86 -20.82
CA PRO A 179 -9.15 6.77 -20.03
C PRO A 179 -10.31 6.05 -19.33
N VAL A 180 -10.99 5.13 -20.02
CA VAL A 180 -12.13 4.38 -19.46
C VAL A 180 -11.67 3.42 -18.38
N GLY A 181 -10.59 2.67 -18.63
CA GLY A 181 -10.03 1.76 -17.66
C GLY A 181 -9.49 2.49 -16.42
N PHE A 182 -8.92 3.69 -16.59
CA PHE A 182 -8.48 4.49 -15.47
C PHE A 182 -9.64 4.96 -14.58
N ILE A 183 -10.75 5.41 -15.18
CA ILE A 183 -11.97 5.77 -14.41
C ILE A 183 -12.49 4.56 -13.63
N LEU A 184 -12.54 3.39 -14.26
CA LEU A 184 -12.97 2.15 -13.60
C LEU A 184 -12.03 1.77 -12.45
N TYR A 185 -10.72 1.92 -12.65
CA TYR A 185 -9.71 1.70 -11.62
C TYR A 185 -9.90 2.63 -10.41
N VAL A 186 -10.17 3.91 -10.66
CA VAL A 186 -10.49 4.89 -9.60
C VAL A 186 -11.74 4.48 -8.83
N ILE A 187 -12.81 4.09 -9.52
CA ILE A 187 -14.05 3.61 -8.88
C ILE A 187 -13.76 2.41 -7.97
N PHE A 188 -12.96 1.45 -8.41
CA PHE A 188 -12.57 0.30 -7.58
C PHE A 188 -11.72 0.72 -6.38
N ILE A 189 -10.79 1.66 -6.51
CA ILE A 189 -10.01 2.18 -5.37
C ILE A 189 -10.96 2.76 -4.32
N PHE A 190 -11.92 3.59 -4.71
CA PHE A 190 -12.90 4.17 -3.79
C PHE A 190 -13.77 3.10 -3.15
N PHE A 191 -14.29 2.16 -3.93
CA PHE A 191 -15.12 1.06 -3.44
C PHE A 191 -14.37 0.24 -2.38
N PHE A 192 -13.15 -0.21 -2.68
CA PHE A 192 -12.35 -1.00 -1.74
C PHE A 192 -11.85 -0.17 -0.56
N ALA A 193 -11.57 1.12 -0.72
CA ALA A 193 -11.19 1.98 0.39
C ALA A 193 -12.32 2.09 1.43
N TYR A 194 -13.56 2.29 0.97
CA TYR A 194 -14.72 2.27 1.86
C TYR A 194 -14.91 0.92 2.52
N PHE A 195 -14.96 -0.14 1.72
CA PHE A 195 -15.16 -1.50 2.21
C PHE A 195 -14.14 -1.87 3.30
N TYR A 196 -12.85 -1.63 3.05
CA TYR A 196 -11.78 -1.96 3.99
C TYR A 196 -11.79 -1.08 5.24
N THR A 197 -12.02 0.22 5.12
CA THR A 197 -12.06 1.12 6.27
C THR A 197 -13.13 0.69 7.27
N PHE A 198 -14.32 0.35 6.79
CA PHE A 198 -15.44 -0.04 7.66
C PHE A 198 -15.30 -1.44 8.24
N ILE A 199 -14.64 -2.37 7.55
CA ILE A 199 -14.30 -3.69 8.10
C ILE A 199 -13.25 -3.56 9.22
N GLN A 200 -12.25 -2.72 9.03
CA GLN A 200 -11.13 -2.61 9.96
C GLN A 200 -11.48 -1.81 11.23
N LEU A 201 -12.26 -0.77 11.10
CA LEU A 201 -12.53 0.17 12.22
C LEU A 201 -13.90 0.02 12.85
N LYS A 202 -14.75 -0.91 12.39
CA LYS A 202 -16.07 -1.28 12.92
C LYS A 202 -16.65 -0.26 13.94
N PRO A 203 -17.34 0.79 13.49
CA PRO A 203 -17.82 1.87 14.36
C PRO A 203 -18.70 1.39 15.51
N ASP A 204 -19.43 0.26 15.30
CA ASP A 204 -20.31 -0.35 16.30
C ASP A 204 -19.52 -0.90 17.49
N GLU A 205 -18.50 -1.72 17.20
CA GLU A 205 -17.64 -2.31 18.24
C GLU A 205 -16.85 -1.20 18.97
N PHE A 206 -16.43 -0.18 18.24
CA PHE A 206 -15.73 0.96 18.80
C PHE A 206 -16.60 1.73 19.80
N ALA A 207 -17.84 2.10 19.42
CA ALA A 207 -18.74 2.84 20.30
C ALA A 207 -19.10 2.04 21.55
N LYS A 208 -19.33 0.73 21.40
CA LYS A 208 -19.61 -0.18 22.50
C LYS A 208 -18.41 -0.32 23.45
N ASN A 209 -17.21 -0.57 22.92
CA ASN A 209 -15.99 -0.67 23.73
C ASN A 209 -15.70 0.61 24.50
N LEU A 210 -15.96 1.78 23.89
CA LEU A 210 -15.79 3.06 24.56
C LEU A 210 -16.78 3.19 25.73
N GLN A 211 -18.04 2.82 25.51
CA GLN A 211 -19.09 2.87 26.53
C GLN A 211 -18.82 1.89 27.67
N ASP A 212 -18.45 0.64 27.38
CA ASP A 212 -18.16 -0.41 28.36
C ASP A 212 -16.97 -0.03 29.26
N ASN A 213 -16.01 0.72 28.73
CA ASN A 213 -14.86 1.26 29.47
C ASN A 213 -15.15 2.61 30.19
N GLY A 214 -16.40 3.08 30.20
CA GLY A 214 -16.76 4.34 30.82
C GLY A 214 -16.18 5.58 30.11
N GLY A 215 -15.80 5.44 28.85
CA GLY A 215 -15.28 6.52 28.01
C GLY A 215 -16.40 7.20 27.22
N TYR A 216 -16.24 8.48 26.98
CA TYR A 216 -17.16 9.25 26.14
C TYR A 216 -16.41 10.33 25.35
N ILE A 217 -17.01 10.77 24.25
CA ILE A 217 -16.51 11.89 23.45
C ILE A 217 -17.20 13.16 23.98
N PRO A 218 -16.46 14.22 24.36
CA PRO A 218 -17.05 15.46 24.86
C PRO A 218 -18.09 16.01 23.88
N GLY A 219 -19.30 16.28 24.41
CA GLY A 219 -20.44 16.83 23.65
C GLY A 219 -21.24 15.78 22.85
N ILE A 220 -20.94 14.48 22.96
CA ILE A 220 -21.66 13.41 22.27
C ILE A 220 -22.11 12.36 23.28
N ARG A 221 -23.37 11.92 23.19
CA ARG A 221 -23.91 10.89 24.08
C ARG A 221 -23.27 9.52 23.75
N PRO A 222 -22.89 8.73 24.78
CA PRO A 222 -22.42 7.37 24.61
C PRO A 222 -23.46 6.49 23.90
N GLY A 223 -23.02 5.53 23.09
CA GLY A 223 -23.89 4.60 22.36
C GLY A 223 -24.05 5.00 20.88
N ASP A 224 -25.28 5.01 20.38
CA ASP A 224 -25.59 5.21 18.95
C ASP A 224 -25.15 6.58 18.41
N GLU A 225 -25.20 7.63 19.20
CA GLU A 225 -24.71 8.95 18.76
C GLU A 225 -23.19 8.94 18.54
N THR A 226 -22.45 8.28 19.42
CA THR A 226 -20.99 8.07 19.26
C THR A 226 -20.69 7.27 18.00
N LYS A 227 -21.42 6.17 17.75
CA LYS A 227 -21.33 5.38 16.51
C LYS A 227 -21.55 6.27 15.28
N ASN A 228 -22.63 7.03 15.23
CA ASN A 228 -22.98 7.91 14.10
C ASN A 228 -21.93 8.99 13.86
N TYR A 229 -21.37 9.53 14.94
CA TYR A 229 -20.30 10.52 14.86
C TYR A 229 -19.02 9.94 14.29
N VAL A 230 -18.59 8.78 14.79
CA VAL A 230 -17.39 8.06 14.29
C VAL A 230 -17.59 7.65 12.84
N ASN A 231 -18.76 7.12 12.48
CA ASN A 231 -19.11 6.75 11.11
C ASN A 231 -18.98 7.94 10.14
N ARG A 232 -19.47 9.11 10.54
CA ARG A 232 -19.34 10.34 9.74
C ARG A 232 -17.88 10.79 9.57
N ILE A 233 -17.07 10.68 10.61
CA ILE A 233 -15.64 10.99 10.53
C ILE A 233 -14.94 10.02 9.61
N LEU A 234 -15.16 8.71 9.78
CA LEU A 234 -14.56 7.66 8.94
C LEU A 234 -14.91 7.86 7.47
N SER A 235 -16.19 8.13 7.15
CA SER A 235 -16.59 8.38 5.77
C SER A 235 -15.83 9.56 5.15
N ARG A 236 -15.66 10.65 5.88
CA ARG A 236 -14.93 11.83 5.39
C ARG A 236 -13.44 11.57 5.23
N LEU A 237 -12.83 10.87 6.19
CA LEU A 237 -11.41 10.50 6.11
C LEU A 237 -11.17 9.52 4.97
N THR A 238 -12.09 8.56 4.74
CA THR A 238 -11.99 7.59 3.65
C THR A 238 -12.02 8.27 2.28
N ILE A 239 -12.86 9.29 2.08
CA ILE A 239 -12.87 10.05 0.82
C ILE A 239 -11.50 10.71 0.57
N LEU A 240 -10.94 11.37 1.59
CA LEU A 240 -9.63 12.01 1.47
C LEU A 240 -8.52 10.98 1.23
N GLY A 241 -8.54 9.87 1.98
CA GLY A 241 -7.59 8.77 1.81
C GLY A 241 -7.69 8.12 0.42
N ALA A 242 -8.90 7.82 -0.05
CA ALA A 242 -9.12 7.23 -1.38
C ALA A 242 -8.68 8.18 -2.51
N THR A 243 -8.94 9.48 -2.37
CA THR A 243 -8.46 10.50 -3.33
C THR A 243 -6.93 10.52 -3.37
N PHE A 244 -6.28 10.50 -2.22
CA PHE A 244 -4.82 10.41 -2.12
C PHE A 244 -4.29 9.13 -2.79
N LEU A 245 -4.88 7.97 -2.49
CA LEU A 245 -4.49 6.70 -3.12
C LEU A 245 -4.65 6.74 -4.64
N THR A 246 -5.72 7.36 -5.13
CA THR A 246 -5.98 7.53 -6.57
C THR A 246 -4.92 8.41 -7.23
N VAL A 247 -4.55 9.51 -6.59
CA VAL A 247 -3.48 10.40 -7.10
C VAL A 247 -2.16 9.65 -7.18
N ILE A 248 -1.77 8.96 -6.10
CA ILE A 248 -0.51 8.19 -6.07
C ILE A 248 -0.51 7.05 -7.10
N ALA A 249 -1.61 6.32 -7.22
CA ALA A 249 -1.72 5.24 -8.20
C ALA A 249 -1.77 5.74 -9.65
N GLY A 250 -2.30 6.95 -9.86
CA GLY A 250 -2.38 7.60 -11.17
C GLY A 250 -1.09 8.27 -11.63
N LEU A 251 -0.27 8.78 -10.70
CA LEU A 251 0.97 9.49 -11.03
C LEU A 251 1.90 8.71 -11.97
N PRO A 252 2.22 7.42 -11.74
CA PRO A 252 3.06 6.65 -12.64
C PRO A 252 2.47 6.53 -14.05
N ILE A 253 1.15 6.39 -14.16
CA ILE A 253 0.44 6.25 -15.43
C ILE A 253 0.54 7.57 -16.23
N ILE A 254 0.33 8.70 -15.57
CA ILE A 254 0.44 10.01 -16.17
C ILE A 254 1.89 10.29 -16.58
N PHE A 255 2.84 9.97 -15.70
CA PHE A 255 4.26 10.19 -15.95
C PHE A 255 4.78 9.35 -17.12
N SER A 256 4.38 8.08 -17.23
CA SER A 256 4.70 7.22 -18.36
C SER A 256 4.22 7.81 -19.70
N LYS A 257 3.01 8.38 -19.75
CA LYS A 257 2.47 9.00 -20.97
C LYS A 257 3.23 10.27 -21.37
N ILE A 258 3.69 11.07 -20.41
CA ILE A 258 4.41 12.32 -20.68
C ILE A 258 5.86 12.04 -21.11
N THR A 259 6.52 11.06 -20.48
CA THR A 259 7.95 10.80 -20.69
C THR A 259 8.23 9.70 -21.68
N SER A 260 7.19 8.99 -22.19
CA SER A 260 7.33 7.80 -23.07
C SER A 260 8.25 6.72 -22.49
N LEU A 261 8.37 6.65 -21.17
CA LEU A 261 9.17 5.66 -20.48
C LEU A 261 8.51 4.27 -20.50
N PRO A 262 9.29 3.19 -20.52
CA PRO A 262 8.77 1.83 -20.43
C PRO A 262 7.96 1.63 -19.14
N THR A 263 6.96 0.76 -19.21
CA THR A 263 6.10 0.42 -18.06
C THR A 263 6.88 -0.17 -16.86
N SER A 264 8.06 -0.74 -17.12
CA SER A 264 8.97 -1.21 -16.06
C SER A 264 9.48 -0.10 -15.13
N VAL A 265 9.57 1.14 -15.62
CA VAL A 265 9.96 2.32 -14.83
C VAL A 265 8.77 2.90 -14.06
N THR A 266 7.54 2.59 -14.51
CA THR A 266 6.29 3.14 -13.91
C THR A 266 5.79 2.35 -12.71
N ILE A 267 6.39 1.21 -12.39
CA ILE A 267 6.00 0.32 -11.27
C ILE A 267 6.11 1.02 -9.89
N GLY A 268 6.76 2.20 -9.83
CA GLY A 268 7.06 2.88 -8.58
C GLY A 268 5.87 3.29 -7.69
N GLY A 269 4.71 3.64 -8.25
CA GLY A 269 3.65 4.30 -7.46
C GLY A 269 3.05 3.42 -6.35
N THR A 270 2.50 2.27 -6.71
CA THR A 270 1.88 1.35 -5.73
C THR A 270 2.93 0.64 -4.89
N GLY A 271 4.05 0.23 -5.49
CA GLY A 271 5.17 -0.37 -4.77
C GLY A 271 5.79 0.58 -3.75
N LEU A 272 6.01 1.83 -4.13
CA LEU A 272 6.48 2.87 -3.20
C LEU A 272 5.54 3.07 -2.01
N LEU A 273 4.23 3.08 -2.26
CA LEU A 273 3.23 3.25 -1.23
C LEU A 273 3.30 2.08 -0.22
N ILE A 274 3.55 0.85 -0.69
CA ILE A 274 3.78 -0.32 0.17
C ILE A 274 5.08 -0.15 0.97
N VAL A 275 6.17 0.21 0.31
CA VAL A 275 7.48 0.40 0.98
C VAL A 275 7.39 1.46 2.07
N VAL A 276 6.83 2.63 1.76
CA VAL A 276 6.67 3.73 2.72
C VAL A 276 5.74 3.32 3.87
N GLY A 277 4.59 2.68 3.55
CA GLY A 277 3.63 2.24 4.56
C GLY A 277 4.21 1.25 5.54
N VAL A 278 4.85 0.21 5.04
CA VAL A 278 5.47 -0.84 5.87
C VAL A 278 6.66 -0.29 6.67
N ALA A 279 7.49 0.58 6.06
CA ALA A 279 8.61 1.21 6.76
C ALA A 279 8.13 2.06 7.94
N LEU A 280 7.11 2.90 7.75
CA LEU A 280 6.52 3.73 8.81
C LEU A 280 5.87 2.88 9.92
N GLU A 281 5.15 1.83 9.54
CA GLU A 281 4.53 0.92 10.53
C GLU A 281 5.58 0.20 11.35
N THR A 282 6.62 -0.33 10.72
CA THR A 282 7.73 -1.01 11.39
C THR A 282 8.49 -0.04 12.30
N TYR A 283 8.73 1.20 11.85
CA TYR A 283 9.36 2.22 12.65
C TYR A 283 8.57 2.55 13.92
N LYS A 284 7.24 2.74 13.83
CA LYS A 284 6.37 2.99 14.98
C LYS A 284 6.34 1.82 15.97
N GLN A 285 6.37 0.59 15.48
CA GLN A 285 6.43 -0.60 16.33
C GLN A 285 7.79 -0.73 17.05
N LEU A 286 8.87 -0.40 16.35
CA LEU A 286 10.21 -0.37 16.92
C LEU A 286 10.33 0.69 18.03
N GLU A 287 9.83 1.90 17.79
CA GLU A 287 9.78 2.98 18.77
C GLU A 287 8.98 2.56 20.02
N GLY A 288 7.79 1.99 19.85
CA GLY A 288 6.98 1.47 20.96
C GLY A 288 7.70 0.37 21.75
N SER A 289 8.43 -0.52 21.08
CA SER A 289 9.20 -1.58 21.71
C SER A 289 10.38 -1.05 22.54
N ILE A 290 11.07 -0.04 22.03
CA ILE A 290 12.18 0.63 22.74
C ILE A 290 11.67 1.35 23.98
N LEU A 291 10.57 2.09 23.87
CA LEU A 291 9.95 2.78 25.00
C LEU A 291 9.57 1.79 26.10
N THR A 292 8.93 0.68 25.74
CA THR A 292 8.53 -0.37 26.71
C THR A 292 9.75 -0.98 27.43
N ARG A 293 10.85 -1.21 26.72
CA ARG A 293 12.09 -1.73 27.33
C ARG A 293 12.78 -0.71 28.24
N SER A 294 12.74 0.56 27.90
CA SER A 294 13.30 1.63 28.73
C SER A 294 12.55 1.80 30.04
N TYR A 295 11.22 1.71 30.04
CA TYR A 295 10.41 1.71 31.25
C TYR A 295 10.68 0.51 32.16
N LYS A 296 10.83 -0.71 31.62
CA LYS A 296 11.18 -1.90 32.41
C LYS A 296 12.55 -1.78 33.09
N ARG A 297 13.56 -1.18 32.42
CA ARG A 297 14.88 -0.94 33.02
C ARG A 297 14.86 0.08 34.15
N GLY A 298 14.01 1.10 34.05
CA GLY A 298 13.84 2.12 35.10
C GLY A 298 13.20 1.54 36.40
N TYR A 299 12.30 0.57 36.25
CA TYR A 299 11.63 -0.09 37.39
C TYR A 299 12.50 -1.13 38.08
N SER A 300 13.40 -1.80 37.35
CA SER A 300 14.32 -2.83 37.91
C SER A 300 15.52 -2.23 38.66
N ARG A 301 15.72 -0.91 38.63
CA ARG A 301 16.79 -0.20 39.34
C ARG A 301 16.33 0.50 40.62
N ARG A 302 15.06 0.37 41.01
CA ARG A 302 14.52 0.74 42.31
C ARG A 302 14.17 -0.50 43.12
#